data_ca6faf22a910f79486c9a1273fc9b020
#
_entry.id   ca6faf22a910f79486c9a1273fc9b020
#
_cell.length_a   1.000
_cell.length_b   1.000
_cell.length_c   1.000
_cell.angle_alpha   90.00
_cell.angle_beta   90.00
_cell.angle_gamma   90.00
#
_symmetry.space_group_name_H-M   'P 1'
#
loop_
_entity.id
_entity.type
_entity.pdbx_description
1 polymer ?
#
loop_
_entity_poly.entity_id
_entity_poly.type
_entity_poly.pdbx_seq_one_letter_code
_entity_poly.pdbx_strand_id
1 'polypeptide(L)' 'MREPEVISRTDRDGGYIETLQPVRGEIYYRSCLGGICRYSSDLWQAEMYLDAMVNP' A
#
# COMPACT_ATOMS: atom_id res chain seq x y z
N MET A 1 15.20 4.22 15.03
CA MET A 1 14.37 3.27 14.25
C MET A 1 14.28 3.74 12.80
N ARG A 2 14.49 2.84 11.87
CA ARG A 2 14.44 3.20 10.46
C ARG A 2 13.08 2.91 9.89
N GLU A 3 12.60 3.83 9.07
CA GLU A 3 11.37 3.62 8.33
C GLU A 3 11.64 2.71 7.14
N PRO A 4 10.62 1.94 6.70
CA PRO A 4 10.77 1.14 5.49
C PRO A 4 10.94 2.04 4.27
N GLU A 5 11.63 1.52 3.28
CA GLU A 5 11.87 2.26 2.04
C GLU A 5 10.70 2.04 1.08
N VAL A 6 10.19 3.12 0.48
CA VAL A 6 9.19 3.01 -0.58
C VAL A 6 9.92 2.72 -1.88
N ILE A 7 9.77 1.50 -2.39
CA ILE A 7 10.47 1.08 -3.60
C ILE A 7 9.64 1.21 -4.86
N SER A 8 8.32 1.36 -4.73
CA SER A 8 7.47 1.65 -5.88
C SER A 8 6.15 2.26 -5.40
N ARG A 9 5.50 2.99 -6.29
CA ARG A 9 4.21 3.60 -6.00
C ARG A 9 3.40 3.63 -7.29
N THR A 10 2.14 3.24 -7.19
CA THR A 10 1.19 3.27 -8.30
C THR A 10 -0.02 4.08 -7.87
N ASP A 11 -0.30 5.16 -8.60
CA ASP A 11 -1.48 5.99 -8.35
C ASP A 11 -2.65 5.43 -9.15
N ARG A 12 -3.83 5.31 -8.51
CA ARG A 12 -5.03 4.88 -9.20
C ARG A 12 -6.26 5.30 -8.41
N ASP A 13 -7.32 5.69 -9.12
CA ASP A 13 -8.64 5.99 -8.55
C ASP A 13 -8.60 7.01 -7.42
N GLY A 14 -7.67 7.96 -7.50
CA GLY A 14 -7.56 9.03 -6.50
C GLY A 14 -6.75 8.64 -5.28
N GLY A 15 -6.32 7.40 -5.18
CA GLY A 15 -5.46 6.90 -4.12
C GLY A 15 -4.16 6.36 -4.68
N TYR A 16 -3.45 5.57 -3.87
CA TYR A 16 -2.20 4.97 -4.34
C TYR A 16 -1.90 3.69 -3.57
N ILE A 17 -1.03 2.88 -4.18
CA ILE A 17 -0.49 1.67 -3.56
C ILE A 17 1.02 1.81 -3.58
N GLU A 18 1.65 1.68 -2.42
CA GLU A 18 3.10 1.71 -2.30
C GLU A 18 3.61 0.33 -1.94
N THR A 19 4.77 -0.03 -2.53
CA THR A 19 5.50 -1.22 -2.12
C THR A 19 6.58 -0.79 -1.16
N LEU A 20 6.62 -1.41 0.01
CA LEU A 20 7.52 -1.03 1.09
C LEU A 20 8.51 -2.14 1.37
N GLN A 21 9.79 -1.76 1.49
CA GLN A 21 10.87 -2.69 1.84
C GLN A 21 11.34 -2.35 3.24
N PRO A 22 11.05 -3.22 4.22
CA PRO A 22 11.55 -2.97 5.57
C PRO A 22 13.06 -3.25 5.65
N VAL A 23 13.68 -2.79 6.72
CA VAL A 23 15.09 -3.07 6.97
C VAL A 23 15.33 -4.56 7.03
N ARG A 24 14.39 -5.29 7.63
CA ARG A 24 14.42 -6.76 7.70
C ARG A 24 13.04 -7.29 7.36
N GLY A 25 13.01 -8.41 6.65
CA GLY A 25 11.77 -9.09 6.31
C GLY A 25 11.36 -8.84 4.88
N GLU A 26 10.20 -9.36 4.55
CA GLU A 26 9.69 -9.34 3.19
C GLU A 26 8.99 -8.02 2.88
N ILE A 27 8.93 -7.68 1.59
CA ILE A 27 8.20 -6.50 1.16
C ILE A 27 6.72 -6.64 1.52
N TYR A 28 6.07 -5.49 1.71
CA TYR A 28 4.63 -5.44 1.94
C TYR A 28 4.08 -4.20 1.25
N TYR A 29 2.77 -4.04 1.30
CA TYR A 29 2.08 -3.01 0.53
C TYR A 29 1.24 -2.13 1.43
N ARG A 30 1.10 -0.87 1.02
CA ARG A 30 0.25 0.09 1.71
C ARG A 30 -0.69 0.73 0.69
N SER A 31 -2.00 0.56 0.90
CA SER A 31 -3.03 1.14 0.04
C SER A 31 -3.62 2.34 0.77
N CYS A 32 -3.58 3.50 0.15
CA CYS A 32 -4.01 4.75 0.79
C CYS A 32 -5.01 5.51 -0.07
N LEU A 33 -6.01 6.09 0.60
CA LEU A 33 -6.99 6.96 -0.02
C LEU A 33 -7.52 7.93 1.03
N GLY A 34 -7.44 9.23 0.73
CA GLY A 34 -7.99 10.25 1.62
C GLY A 34 -7.39 10.26 3.01
N GLY A 35 -6.11 9.94 3.15
CA GLY A 35 -5.44 9.93 4.43
C GLY A 35 -5.61 8.63 5.21
N ILE A 36 -6.36 7.67 4.68
CA ILE A 36 -6.56 6.37 5.31
C ILE A 36 -5.72 5.35 4.56
N CYS A 37 -4.96 4.54 5.28
CA CYS A 37 -4.09 3.54 4.68
C CYS A 37 -4.36 2.16 5.27
N ARG A 38 -4.22 1.13 4.43
CA ARG A 38 -4.32 -0.26 4.84
C ARG A 38 -3.10 -1.00 4.35
N TYR A 39 -2.63 -1.94 5.16
CA TYR A 39 -1.43 -2.71 4.89
C TYR A 39 -1.79 -4.14 4.50
N SER A 40 -1.01 -4.71 3.59
CA SER A 40 -1.22 -6.08 3.14
C SER A 40 0.12 -6.70 2.74
N SER A 41 0.16 -8.04 2.73
CA SER A 41 1.36 -8.77 2.35
C SER A 41 1.39 -9.12 0.86
N ASP A 42 0.24 -9.04 0.16
CA ASP A 42 0.12 -9.39 -1.25
C ASP A 42 -0.40 -8.22 -2.06
N LEU A 43 0.10 -8.08 -3.29
CA LEU A 43 -0.34 -7.00 -4.16
C LEU A 43 -1.83 -7.09 -4.49
N TRP A 44 -2.33 -8.30 -4.77
CA TRP A 44 -3.75 -8.45 -5.08
C TRP A 44 -4.63 -8.01 -3.91
N GLN A 45 -4.19 -8.26 -2.68
CA GLN A 45 -4.91 -7.83 -1.50
C GLN A 45 -4.86 -6.31 -1.34
N ALA A 46 -3.71 -5.70 -1.67
CA ALA A 46 -3.58 -4.25 -1.66
C ALA A 46 -4.55 -3.61 -2.66
N GLU A 47 -4.70 -4.21 -3.83
CA GLU A 47 -5.64 -3.73 -4.85
C GLU A 47 -7.08 -3.87 -4.37
N MET A 48 -7.41 -4.99 -3.72
CA MET A 48 -8.74 -5.19 -3.15
C MET A 48 -9.05 -4.14 -2.08
N TYR A 49 -8.10 -3.83 -1.23
CA TYR A 49 -8.28 -2.82 -0.19
C TYR A 49 -8.53 -1.45 -0.79
N LEU A 50 -7.75 -1.09 -1.82
CA LEU A 50 -7.94 0.20 -2.47
C LEU A 50 -9.32 0.27 -3.13
N ASP A 51 -9.72 -0.79 -3.84
CA ASP A 51 -11.04 -0.85 -4.47
C ASP A 51 -12.15 -0.70 -3.43
N ALA A 52 -12.00 -1.32 -2.28
CA ALA A 52 -13.01 -1.21 -1.21
C ALA A 52 -13.06 0.20 -0.63
N MET A 53 -11.95 0.92 -0.61
CA MET A 53 -11.92 2.29 -0.14
C MET A 53 -12.53 3.26 -1.16
N VAL A 54 -12.35 2.97 -2.45
CA VAL A 54 -12.93 3.77 -3.52
C VAL A 54 -14.43 3.54 -3.63
N ASN A 55 -14.86 2.29 -3.51
CA ASN A 55 -16.28 1.89 -3.61
C ASN A 55 -16.68 1.14 -2.35
N PRO A 56 -16.90 1.83 -1.25
CA PRO A 56 -17.24 1.22 0.02
C PRO A 56 -18.63 0.58 0.04
#